data_833187d5771b35dfe167fc13d7ff8fcc
#
_entry.id   833187d5771b35dfe167fc13d7ff8fcc
#
_cell.length_a   1.000
_cell.length_b   1.000
_cell.length_c   1.000
_cell.angle_alpha   90.00
_cell.angle_beta   90.00
_cell.angle_gamma   90.00
#
_symmetry.space_group_name_H-M   'P 1'
#
loop_
_entity.id
_entity.type
_entity.pdbx_description
1 polymer ?
#
loop_
_entity_poly.entity_id
_entity_poly.type
_entity_poly.pdbx_seq_one_letter_code
_entity_poly.pdbx_strand_id
1 'polypeptide(L)'
;MKQRILVAVVGVPALLGVLCFAPDWATMALIMALCIIGSHELLAAVLPPEKTRRWWGLAAALSVFVVADVYFRGEPFAGTPIQGLMPWLTAAQAVVVFICMVLEYGKKEEMDFTALCAILMAGVAIPMALTCLLRLRMLEHGAGLVLIPLVAAFMSDTMALFGGMLFGKTKLAPLVSPKKTREGAVSGLVGGMAGMILFRIFFFLCTEIQLHIGWCVLLG
;
A
#
# COMPACT_ATOMS: atom_id res chain seq x y z
N MET A 1 -4.93 6.99 23.56
CA MET A 1 -4.91 5.53 23.51
C MET A 1 -6.27 4.95 23.08
N LYS A 2 -7.40 5.34 23.66
CA LYS A 2 -8.75 4.81 23.33
C LYS A 2 -9.11 4.90 21.83
N GLN A 3 -8.85 6.02 21.17
CA GLN A 3 -9.14 6.20 19.73
C GLN A 3 -8.33 5.25 18.84
N ARG A 4 -7.05 5.00 19.14
CA ARG A 4 -6.22 4.07 18.35
C ARG A 4 -6.70 2.63 18.48
N ILE A 5 -7.13 2.23 19.68
CA ILE A 5 -7.71 0.90 19.93
C ILE A 5 -9.04 0.76 19.18
N LEU A 6 -9.90 1.79 19.24
CA LEU A 6 -11.18 1.77 18.51
C LEU A 6 -10.98 1.64 16.99
N VAL A 7 -10.07 2.42 16.42
CA VAL A 7 -9.73 2.33 14.99
C VAL A 7 -9.19 0.95 14.62
N ALA A 8 -8.36 0.34 15.46
CA ALA A 8 -7.86 -1.01 15.20
C ALA A 8 -8.97 -2.07 15.31
N VAL A 9 -9.81 -2.01 16.34
CA VAL A 9 -10.88 -3.00 16.60
C VAL A 9 -11.99 -2.94 15.55
N VAL A 10 -12.28 -1.78 15.00
CA VAL A 10 -13.32 -1.60 13.97
C VAL A 10 -12.70 -1.60 12.57
N GLY A 11 -11.58 -0.92 12.38
CA GLY A 11 -10.97 -0.73 11.07
C GLY A 11 -10.36 -2.01 10.49
N VAL A 12 -9.69 -2.82 11.32
CA VAL A 12 -9.09 -4.08 10.82
C VAL A 12 -10.15 -5.10 10.40
N PRO A 13 -11.20 -5.40 11.18
CA PRO A 13 -12.28 -6.27 10.71
C PRO A 13 -13.03 -5.72 9.49
N ALA A 14 -13.25 -4.41 9.42
CA ALA A 14 -13.88 -3.78 8.25
C ALA A 14 -12.99 -3.92 7.00
N LEU A 15 -11.69 -3.69 7.12
CA LEU A 15 -10.71 -3.89 6.05
C LEU A 15 -10.72 -5.34 5.57
N LEU A 16 -10.61 -6.31 6.47
CA LEU A 16 -10.66 -7.72 6.14
C LEU A 16 -11.99 -8.13 5.52
N GLY A 17 -13.10 -7.57 6.02
CA GLY A 17 -14.44 -7.78 5.47
C GLY A 17 -14.53 -7.34 4.01
N VAL A 18 -14.02 -6.16 3.68
CA VAL A 18 -14.00 -5.66 2.29
C VAL A 18 -13.06 -6.50 1.43
N LEU A 19 -11.85 -6.79 1.89
CA LEU A 19 -10.85 -7.52 1.09
C LEU A 19 -11.26 -8.98 0.81
N CYS A 20 -11.93 -9.65 1.75
CA CYS A 20 -12.25 -11.07 1.60
C CYS A 20 -13.65 -11.33 1.01
N PHE A 21 -14.66 -10.50 1.36
CA PHE A 21 -16.06 -10.80 1.06
C PHE A 21 -16.72 -9.84 0.08
N ALA A 22 -16.20 -8.59 -0.06
CA ALA A 22 -16.79 -7.64 -0.99
C ALA A 22 -16.32 -7.90 -2.43
N PRO A 23 -17.07 -7.45 -3.44
CA PRO A 23 -16.65 -7.55 -4.84
C PRO A 23 -15.40 -6.69 -5.13
N ASP A 24 -14.69 -6.99 -6.22
CA ASP A 24 -13.40 -6.37 -6.56
C ASP A 24 -13.45 -4.84 -6.71
N TRP A 25 -14.58 -4.31 -7.21
CA TRP A 25 -14.78 -2.86 -7.26
C TRP A 25 -14.78 -2.19 -5.88
N ALA A 26 -15.23 -2.90 -4.83
CA ALA A 26 -15.19 -2.36 -3.47
C ALA A 26 -13.76 -2.30 -2.92
N THR A 27 -12.92 -3.30 -3.27
CA THR A 27 -11.48 -3.25 -2.98
C THR A 27 -10.81 -2.09 -3.72
N MET A 28 -11.15 -1.88 -5.00
CA MET A 28 -10.69 -0.70 -5.76
C MET A 28 -11.07 0.60 -5.05
N ALA A 29 -12.34 0.77 -4.68
CA ALA A 29 -12.83 1.97 -4.00
C ALA A 29 -12.15 2.20 -2.64
N LEU A 30 -11.92 1.14 -1.87
CA LEU A 30 -11.18 1.20 -0.62
C LEU A 30 -9.73 1.68 -0.83
N ILE A 31 -9.02 1.11 -1.80
CA ILE A 31 -7.65 1.51 -2.10
C ILE A 31 -7.60 2.95 -2.60
N MET A 32 -8.55 3.38 -3.44
CA MET A 32 -8.67 4.78 -3.87
C MET A 32 -8.84 5.72 -2.67
N ALA A 33 -9.74 5.39 -1.74
CA ALA A 33 -9.96 6.19 -0.54
C ALA A 33 -8.69 6.29 0.32
N LEU A 34 -8.00 5.18 0.54
CA LEU A 34 -6.73 5.16 1.26
C LEU A 34 -5.64 5.99 0.57
N CYS A 35 -5.56 5.93 -0.76
CA CYS A 35 -4.60 6.72 -1.54
C CYS A 35 -4.90 8.22 -1.47
N ILE A 36 -6.18 8.63 -1.54
CA ILE A 36 -6.58 10.04 -1.43
C ILE A 36 -6.22 10.59 -0.04
N ILE A 37 -6.54 9.86 1.02
CA ILE A 37 -6.21 10.27 2.40
C ILE A 37 -4.70 10.28 2.60
N GLY A 38 -4.02 9.20 2.20
CA GLY A 38 -2.57 9.07 2.34
C GLY A 38 -1.79 10.11 1.53
N SER A 39 -2.29 10.51 0.35
CA SER A 39 -1.66 11.59 -0.44
C SER A 39 -1.71 12.92 0.30
N HIS A 40 -2.82 13.24 0.96
CA HIS A 40 -2.92 14.45 1.78
C HIS A 40 -1.95 14.42 2.96
N GLU A 41 -1.92 13.33 3.70
CA GLU A 41 -1.06 13.18 4.88
C GLU A 41 0.42 13.25 4.51
N LEU A 42 0.82 12.60 3.40
CA LEU A 42 2.21 12.65 2.94
C LEU A 42 2.62 14.05 2.51
N LEU A 43 1.79 14.75 1.72
CA LEU A 43 2.08 16.12 1.31
C LEU A 43 2.15 17.05 2.54
N ALA A 44 1.23 16.91 3.48
CA ALA A 44 1.21 17.70 4.72
C ALA A 44 2.41 17.45 5.63
N ALA A 45 3.03 16.26 5.56
CA ALA A 45 4.23 15.94 6.32
C ALA A 45 5.50 16.54 5.70
N VAL A 46 5.53 16.78 4.38
CA VAL A 46 6.73 17.20 3.63
C VAL A 46 6.67 18.65 3.20
N LEU A 47 5.49 19.18 2.90
CA LEU A 47 5.29 20.50 2.33
C LEU A 47 4.62 21.47 3.30
N PRO A 48 4.87 22.80 3.15
CA PRO A 48 4.09 23.82 3.86
C PRO A 48 2.59 23.71 3.53
N PRO A 49 1.69 24.16 4.46
CA PRO A 49 0.23 24.03 4.28
C PRO A 49 -0.30 24.63 2.98
N GLU A 50 0.26 25.73 2.52
CA GLU A 50 -0.13 26.43 1.28
C GLU A 50 0.17 25.56 0.05
N LYS A 51 1.38 25.00 -0.05
CA LYS A 51 1.76 24.09 -1.13
C LYS A 51 0.96 22.76 -1.05
N THR A 52 0.76 22.23 0.16
CA THR A 52 -0.07 21.04 0.38
C THR A 52 -1.47 21.23 -0.21
N ARG A 53 -2.17 22.31 0.15
CA ARG A 53 -3.54 22.60 -0.34
C ARG A 53 -3.58 22.78 -1.85
N ARG A 54 -2.54 23.36 -2.43
CA ARG A 54 -2.44 23.59 -3.87
C ARG A 54 -2.26 22.29 -4.64
N TRP A 55 -1.34 21.43 -4.20
CA TRP A 55 -0.88 20.27 -4.95
C TRP A 55 -1.58 18.95 -4.57
N TRP A 56 -2.30 18.93 -3.44
CA TRP A 56 -3.02 17.72 -3.03
C TRP A 56 -4.02 17.22 -4.08
N GLY A 57 -4.78 18.11 -4.74
CA GLY A 57 -5.72 17.74 -5.78
C GLY A 57 -5.06 17.01 -6.95
N LEU A 58 -3.85 17.43 -7.35
CA LEU A 58 -3.08 16.75 -8.39
C LEU A 58 -2.62 15.37 -7.92
N ALA A 59 -2.02 15.27 -6.73
CA ALA A 59 -1.56 13.99 -6.17
C ALA A 59 -2.73 13.01 -5.99
N ALA A 60 -3.88 13.46 -5.50
CA ALA A 60 -5.08 12.64 -5.35
C ALA A 60 -5.61 12.16 -6.71
N ALA A 61 -5.67 13.03 -7.72
CA ALA A 61 -6.09 12.66 -9.07
C ALA A 61 -5.17 11.62 -9.69
N LEU A 62 -3.84 11.79 -9.54
CA LEU A 62 -2.84 10.83 -9.99
C LEU A 62 -3.04 9.47 -9.31
N SER A 63 -3.25 9.47 -7.98
CA SER A 63 -3.44 8.24 -7.21
C SER A 63 -4.69 7.48 -7.62
N VAL A 64 -5.81 8.16 -7.78
CA VAL A 64 -7.07 7.56 -8.24
C VAL A 64 -6.89 6.96 -9.63
N PHE A 65 -6.19 7.67 -10.52
CA PHE A 65 -5.94 7.19 -11.86
C PHE A 65 -5.06 5.93 -11.89
N VAL A 66 -3.99 5.87 -11.09
CA VAL A 66 -3.12 4.69 -10.99
C VAL A 66 -3.92 3.46 -10.54
N VAL A 67 -4.81 3.62 -9.56
CA VAL A 67 -5.65 2.52 -9.07
C VAL A 67 -6.68 2.11 -10.13
N ALA A 68 -7.33 3.07 -10.79
CA ALA A 68 -8.27 2.81 -11.88
C ALA A 68 -7.59 2.10 -13.06
N ASP A 69 -6.39 2.54 -13.46
CA ASP A 69 -5.60 1.92 -14.53
C ASP A 69 -5.37 0.43 -14.28
N VAL A 70 -4.96 0.05 -13.07
CA VAL A 70 -4.75 -1.35 -12.71
C VAL A 70 -6.06 -2.14 -12.77
N TYR A 71 -7.17 -1.60 -12.28
CA TYR A 71 -8.46 -2.25 -12.30
C TYR A 71 -8.99 -2.48 -13.71
N PHE A 72 -8.97 -1.45 -14.55
CA PHE A 72 -9.53 -1.52 -15.92
C PHE A 72 -8.62 -2.25 -16.91
N ARG A 73 -7.35 -2.47 -16.58
CA ARG A 73 -6.48 -3.39 -17.35
C ARG A 73 -6.64 -4.85 -16.97
N GLY A 74 -7.32 -5.15 -15.87
CA GLY A 74 -7.53 -6.51 -15.39
C GLY A 74 -8.45 -7.34 -16.28
N GLU A 75 -8.47 -8.64 -16.05
CA GLU A 75 -9.25 -9.65 -16.79
C GLU A 75 -10.73 -9.32 -17.00
N PRO A 76 -11.48 -8.73 -16.02
CA PRO A 76 -12.89 -8.39 -16.24
C PRO A 76 -13.13 -7.45 -17.43
N PHE A 77 -12.11 -6.73 -17.87
CA PHE A 77 -12.18 -5.75 -18.96
C PHE A 77 -11.33 -6.16 -20.17
N ALA A 78 -10.82 -7.40 -20.20
CA ALA A 78 -10.01 -7.90 -21.31
C ALA A 78 -10.74 -7.76 -22.64
N GLY A 79 -10.06 -7.16 -23.63
CA GLY A 79 -10.63 -6.93 -24.97
C GLY A 79 -11.64 -5.79 -25.08
N THR A 80 -11.94 -5.06 -24.00
CA THR A 80 -12.82 -3.89 -24.04
C THR A 80 -12.07 -2.65 -24.57
N PRO A 81 -12.79 -1.68 -25.19
CA PRO A 81 -12.21 -0.38 -25.60
C PRO A 81 -11.56 0.37 -24.43
N ILE A 82 -12.07 0.18 -23.20
CA ILE A 82 -11.55 0.81 -21.99
C ILE A 82 -10.11 0.35 -21.75
N GLN A 83 -9.83 -0.96 -21.83
CA GLN A 83 -8.49 -1.51 -21.66
C GLN A 83 -7.49 -0.93 -22.68
N GLY A 84 -7.92 -0.76 -23.94
CA GLY A 84 -7.09 -0.15 -24.99
C GLY A 84 -6.82 1.33 -24.77
N LEU A 85 -7.72 2.06 -24.08
CA LEU A 85 -7.56 3.47 -23.77
C LEU A 85 -6.59 3.75 -22.61
N MET A 86 -6.44 2.82 -21.67
CA MET A 86 -5.63 3.01 -20.45
C MET A 86 -4.18 3.45 -20.70
N PRO A 87 -3.40 2.86 -21.65
CA PRO A 87 -2.04 3.30 -21.94
C PRO A 87 -1.95 4.77 -22.36
N TRP A 88 -2.92 5.23 -23.15
CA TRP A 88 -2.97 6.62 -23.62
C TRP A 88 -3.31 7.59 -22.49
N LEU A 89 -4.19 7.19 -21.59
CA LEU A 89 -4.51 7.98 -20.39
C LEU A 89 -3.31 8.05 -19.44
N THR A 90 -2.54 6.96 -19.29
CA THR A 90 -1.29 6.96 -18.50
C THR A 90 -0.26 7.91 -19.11
N ALA A 91 -0.09 7.89 -20.44
CA ALA A 91 0.78 8.84 -21.13
C ALA A 91 0.30 10.29 -20.96
N ALA A 92 -0.99 10.53 -21.10
CA ALA A 92 -1.59 11.86 -20.90
C ALA A 92 -1.34 12.39 -19.47
N GLN A 93 -1.44 11.54 -18.47
CA GLN A 93 -1.14 11.86 -17.08
C GLN A 93 0.30 12.35 -16.90
N ALA A 94 1.28 11.65 -17.48
CA ALA A 94 2.67 12.09 -17.44
C ALA A 94 2.87 13.47 -18.10
N VAL A 95 2.19 13.70 -19.24
CA VAL A 95 2.20 15.00 -19.92
C VAL A 95 1.58 16.10 -19.05
N VAL A 96 0.47 15.83 -18.37
CA VAL A 96 -0.18 16.79 -17.45
C VAL A 96 0.77 17.19 -16.33
N VAL A 97 1.45 16.23 -15.68
CA VAL A 97 2.44 16.53 -14.63
C VAL A 97 3.56 17.40 -15.18
N PHE A 98 4.08 17.07 -16.36
CA PHE A 98 5.13 17.86 -17.01
C PHE A 98 4.66 19.28 -17.34
N ILE A 99 3.46 19.45 -17.91
CA ILE A 99 2.89 20.76 -18.19
C ILE A 99 2.70 21.56 -16.90
N CYS A 100 2.17 20.96 -15.84
CA CYS A 100 2.05 21.64 -14.54
C CYS A 100 3.40 22.14 -14.02
N MET A 101 4.45 21.33 -14.14
CA MET A 101 5.79 21.69 -13.75
C MET A 101 6.33 22.88 -14.56
N VAL A 102 6.13 22.87 -15.89
CA VAL A 102 6.59 23.95 -16.77
C VAL A 102 5.81 25.26 -16.53
N LEU A 103 4.49 25.18 -16.34
CA LEU A 103 3.64 26.35 -16.11
C LEU A 103 3.89 27.02 -14.75
N GLU A 104 4.39 26.27 -13.79
CA GLU A 104 4.71 26.77 -12.45
C GLU A 104 6.17 27.26 -12.33
N TYR A 105 7.01 26.98 -13.32
CA TYR A 105 8.41 27.38 -13.31
C TYR A 105 8.54 28.93 -13.25
N GLY A 106 9.34 29.41 -12.33
CA GLY A 106 9.59 30.86 -12.13
C GLY A 106 8.50 31.60 -11.36
N LYS A 107 7.44 30.94 -10.86
CA LYS A 107 6.44 31.58 -10.01
C LYS A 107 6.86 31.54 -8.54
N LYS A 108 6.35 32.51 -7.75
CA LYS A 108 6.68 32.65 -6.31
C LYS A 108 6.37 31.40 -5.48
N GLU A 109 5.36 30.63 -5.89
CA GLU A 109 4.94 29.35 -5.27
C GLU A 109 5.20 28.18 -6.22
N GLU A 110 6.34 28.18 -6.89
CA GLU A 110 6.70 27.16 -7.86
C GLU A 110 6.68 25.73 -7.29
N MET A 111 6.47 24.80 -8.19
CA MET A 111 6.68 23.37 -7.90
C MET A 111 8.19 23.11 -7.83
N ASP A 112 8.76 23.23 -6.63
CA ASP A 112 10.16 22.89 -6.40
C ASP A 112 10.37 21.36 -6.48
N PHE A 113 11.63 20.95 -6.54
CA PHE A 113 11.97 19.52 -6.64
C PHE A 113 11.38 18.69 -5.50
N THR A 114 11.29 19.25 -4.29
CA THR A 114 10.72 18.59 -3.12
C THR A 114 9.23 18.36 -3.31
N ALA A 115 8.51 19.36 -3.80
CA ALA A 115 7.08 19.25 -4.09
C ALA A 115 6.83 18.23 -5.21
N LEU A 116 7.62 18.23 -6.28
CA LEU A 116 7.53 17.25 -7.35
C LEU A 116 7.73 15.81 -6.83
N CYS A 117 8.80 15.58 -6.06
CA CYS A 117 9.07 14.27 -5.47
C CYS A 117 7.93 13.82 -4.54
N ALA A 118 7.40 14.73 -3.71
CA ALA A 118 6.28 14.43 -2.82
C ALA A 118 5.00 14.07 -3.60
N ILE A 119 4.68 14.81 -4.66
CA ILE A 119 3.52 14.54 -5.54
C ILE A 119 3.66 13.18 -6.23
N LEU A 120 4.82 12.88 -6.81
CA LEU A 120 5.07 11.60 -7.48
C LEU A 120 5.05 10.42 -6.48
N MET A 121 5.61 10.61 -5.30
CA MET A 121 5.59 9.59 -4.25
C MET A 121 4.14 9.32 -3.79
N ALA A 122 3.37 10.38 -3.50
CA ALA A 122 2.00 10.28 -3.02
C ALA A 122 1.01 9.84 -4.11
N GLY A 123 1.19 10.34 -5.33
CA GLY A 123 0.25 10.14 -6.44
C GLY A 123 0.55 8.93 -7.31
N VAL A 124 1.79 8.41 -7.29
CA VAL A 124 2.19 7.31 -8.18
C VAL A 124 2.82 6.15 -7.38
N ALA A 125 3.93 6.36 -6.67
CA ALA A 125 4.71 5.26 -6.11
C ALA A 125 3.93 4.49 -5.02
N ILE A 126 3.33 5.20 -4.05
CA ILE A 126 2.52 4.57 -2.99
C ILE A 126 1.27 3.90 -3.57
N PRO A 127 0.47 4.55 -4.44
CA PRO A 127 -0.67 3.89 -5.09
C PRO A 127 -0.26 2.65 -5.89
N MET A 128 0.84 2.67 -6.64
CA MET A 128 1.35 1.48 -7.34
C MET A 128 1.64 0.33 -6.37
N ALA A 129 2.24 0.59 -5.22
CA ALA A 129 2.47 -0.43 -4.20
C ALA A 129 1.15 -0.98 -3.64
N LEU A 130 0.18 -0.11 -3.32
CA LEU A 130 -1.12 -0.53 -2.79
C LEU A 130 -1.97 -1.29 -3.83
N THR A 131 -1.81 -1.01 -5.13
CA THR A 131 -2.50 -1.77 -6.18
C THR A 131 -2.08 -3.24 -6.25
N CYS A 132 -0.98 -3.64 -5.61
CA CYS A 132 -0.63 -5.07 -5.48
C CYS A 132 -1.73 -5.85 -4.75
N LEU A 133 -2.40 -5.24 -3.75
CA LEU A 133 -3.56 -5.84 -3.08
C LEU A 133 -4.73 -6.05 -4.04
N LEU A 134 -5.01 -5.06 -4.90
CA LEU A 134 -6.06 -5.16 -5.91
C LEU A 134 -5.74 -6.25 -6.94
N ARG A 135 -4.50 -6.33 -7.41
CA ARG A 135 -4.04 -7.37 -8.34
C ARG A 135 -4.20 -8.77 -7.74
N LEU A 136 -3.79 -8.95 -6.46
CA LEU A 136 -3.97 -10.21 -5.75
C LEU A 136 -5.46 -10.56 -5.61
N ARG A 137 -6.31 -9.57 -5.33
CA ARG A 137 -7.75 -9.76 -5.17
C ARG A 137 -8.44 -10.20 -6.47
N MET A 138 -7.96 -9.73 -7.62
CA MET A 138 -8.51 -10.05 -8.95
C MET A 138 -8.04 -11.41 -9.50
N LEU A 139 -7.14 -12.11 -8.82
CA LEU A 139 -6.72 -13.46 -9.21
C LEU A 139 -7.77 -14.50 -8.81
N GLU A 140 -7.70 -15.68 -9.41
CA GLU A 140 -8.40 -16.86 -8.93
C GLU A 140 -8.04 -17.12 -7.47
N HIS A 141 -9.03 -17.35 -6.61
CA HIS A 141 -8.87 -17.41 -5.15
C HIS A 141 -8.33 -16.14 -4.49
N GLY A 142 -8.47 -14.98 -5.15
CA GLY A 142 -7.93 -13.69 -4.71
C GLY A 142 -8.38 -13.25 -3.32
N ALA A 143 -9.56 -13.65 -2.86
CA ALA A 143 -10.05 -13.40 -1.50
C ALA A 143 -9.12 -13.95 -0.40
N GLY A 144 -8.46 -15.09 -0.67
CA GLY A 144 -7.45 -15.63 0.22
C GLY A 144 -6.06 -15.07 -0.05
N LEU A 145 -5.70 -14.90 -1.33
CA LEU A 145 -4.36 -14.42 -1.70
C LEU A 145 -4.08 -12.99 -1.22
N VAL A 146 -5.09 -12.13 -1.15
CA VAL A 146 -4.96 -10.76 -0.64
C VAL A 146 -4.55 -10.70 0.84
N LEU A 147 -4.73 -11.79 1.59
CA LEU A 147 -4.31 -11.88 2.98
C LEU A 147 -2.80 -12.12 3.14
N ILE A 148 -2.11 -12.61 2.11
CA ILE A 148 -0.66 -12.92 2.16
C ILE A 148 0.16 -11.75 2.70
N PRO A 149 0.14 -10.55 2.07
CA PRO A 149 0.95 -9.43 2.55
C PRO A 149 0.50 -8.92 3.93
N LEU A 150 -0.78 -9.06 4.28
CA LEU A 150 -1.27 -8.67 5.61
C LEU A 150 -0.76 -9.62 6.69
N VAL A 151 -0.84 -10.92 6.46
CA VAL A 151 -0.34 -11.93 7.42
C VAL A 151 1.17 -11.77 7.62
N ALA A 152 1.93 -11.65 6.53
CA ALA A 152 3.38 -11.43 6.60
C ALA A 152 3.72 -10.18 7.42
N ALA A 153 3.09 -9.04 7.13
CA ALA A 153 3.34 -7.79 7.83
C ALA A 153 2.95 -7.85 9.32
N PHE A 154 1.73 -8.32 9.64
CA PHE A 154 1.26 -8.38 11.02
C PHE A 154 2.03 -9.38 11.88
N MET A 155 2.38 -10.54 11.33
CA MET A 155 3.16 -11.54 12.06
C MET A 155 4.59 -11.05 12.29
N SER A 156 5.22 -10.44 11.27
CA SER A 156 6.54 -9.85 11.39
C SER A 156 6.58 -8.74 12.43
N ASP A 157 5.65 -7.77 12.37
CA ASP A 157 5.60 -6.66 13.34
C ASP A 157 5.33 -7.14 14.78
N THR A 158 4.42 -8.10 14.93
CA THR A 158 4.06 -8.66 16.24
C THR A 158 5.26 -9.37 16.85
N MET A 159 5.93 -10.22 16.10
CA MET A 159 7.09 -10.97 16.58
C MET A 159 8.31 -10.08 16.77
N ALA A 160 8.47 -9.03 15.95
CA ALA A 160 9.51 -8.01 16.17
C ALA A 160 9.29 -7.25 17.49
N LEU A 161 8.04 -6.91 17.80
CA LEU A 161 7.69 -6.24 19.05
C LEU A 161 7.97 -7.15 20.26
N PHE A 162 7.44 -8.38 20.27
CA PHE A 162 7.63 -9.30 21.40
C PHE A 162 9.08 -9.74 21.55
N GLY A 163 9.76 -10.08 20.45
CA GLY A 163 11.18 -10.45 20.48
C GLY A 163 12.06 -9.30 20.92
N GLY A 164 11.74 -8.06 20.51
CA GLY A 164 12.42 -6.86 20.98
C GLY A 164 12.20 -6.56 22.46
N MET A 165 11.02 -6.86 23.00
CA MET A 165 10.72 -6.69 24.44
C MET A 165 11.39 -7.78 25.30
N LEU A 166 11.40 -9.03 24.84
CA LEU A 166 11.90 -10.16 25.62
C LEU A 166 13.43 -10.30 25.54
N PHE A 167 14.01 -10.09 24.36
CA PHE A 167 15.40 -10.38 24.07
C PHE A 167 16.24 -9.17 23.66
N GLY A 168 15.60 -7.98 23.47
CA GLY A 168 16.25 -6.80 22.94
C GLY A 168 17.35 -6.24 23.84
N LYS A 169 18.60 -6.32 23.38
CA LYS A 169 19.79 -5.77 24.05
C LYS A 169 20.46 -4.68 23.24
N THR A 170 20.55 -4.86 21.92
CA THR A 170 21.25 -3.97 21.00
C THR A 170 20.30 -3.11 20.19
N LYS A 171 20.53 -1.80 20.17
CA LYS A 171 19.70 -0.88 19.34
C LYS A 171 19.99 -1.09 17.87
N LEU A 172 18.93 -1.11 17.03
CA LEU A 172 19.05 -1.28 15.58
C LEU A 172 19.47 0.03 14.91
N ALA A 173 18.77 1.11 15.20
CA ALA A 173 18.96 2.43 14.59
C ALA A 173 18.70 3.54 15.64
N PRO A 174 19.66 3.85 16.54
CA PRO A 174 19.44 4.76 17.66
C PRO A 174 18.94 6.13 17.27
N LEU A 175 19.41 6.67 16.15
CA LEU A 175 19.07 8.02 15.67
C LEU A 175 17.67 8.09 15.02
N VAL A 176 17.23 7.02 14.37
CA VAL A 176 15.95 7.00 13.62
C VAL A 176 14.83 6.41 14.47
N SER A 177 15.11 5.33 15.19
CA SER A 177 14.13 4.64 16.03
C SER A 177 14.79 4.07 17.27
N PRO A 178 14.84 4.82 18.38
CA PRO A 178 15.56 4.42 19.60
C PRO A 178 14.94 3.22 20.32
N LYS A 179 13.72 2.81 19.96
CA LYS A 179 13.03 1.66 20.54
C LYS A 179 13.27 0.35 19.81
N LYS A 180 13.71 0.39 18.53
CA LYS A 180 13.94 -0.83 17.74
C LYS A 180 15.28 -1.50 18.12
N THR A 181 15.25 -2.84 18.22
CA THR A 181 16.41 -3.68 18.58
C THR A 181 16.76 -4.65 17.45
N ARG A 182 18.02 -5.08 17.39
CA ARG A 182 18.48 -6.07 16.39
C ARG A 182 17.82 -7.43 16.62
N GLU A 183 17.71 -7.84 17.87
CA GLU A 183 17.06 -9.08 18.28
C GLU A 183 15.57 -9.07 17.90
N GLY A 184 14.91 -7.91 18.05
CA GLY A 184 13.55 -7.71 17.57
C GLY A 184 13.43 -7.85 16.06
N ALA A 185 14.37 -7.30 15.29
CA ALA A 185 14.35 -7.43 13.82
C ALA A 185 14.52 -8.91 13.38
N VAL A 186 15.42 -9.66 14.01
CA VAL A 186 15.57 -11.10 13.74
C VAL A 186 14.31 -11.88 14.13
N SER A 187 13.72 -11.57 15.29
CA SER A 187 12.46 -12.18 15.71
C SER A 187 11.31 -11.88 14.74
N GLY A 188 11.27 -10.66 14.16
CA GLY A 188 10.30 -10.28 13.15
C GLY A 188 10.44 -11.11 11.87
N LEU A 189 11.68 -11.29 11.40
CA LEU A 189 11.95 -12.11 10.21
C LEU A 189 11.50 -13.57 10.42
N VAL A 190 11.90 -14.18 11.54
CA VAL A 190 11.48 -15.55 11.88
C VAL A 190 9.96 -15.64 12.07
N GLY A 191 9.36 -14.61 12.68
CA GLY A 191 7.92 -14.54 12.89
C GLY A 191 7.11 -14.41 11.60
N GLY A 192 7.58 -13.61 10.65
CA GLY A 192 6.99 -13.51 9.33
C GLY A 192 7.00 -14.86 8.59
N MET A 193 8.17 -15.53 8.55
CA MET A 193 8.29 -16.86 7.96
C MET A 193 7.35 -17.89 8.62
N ALA A 194 7.31 -17.93 9.96
CA ALA A 194 6.43 -18.81 10.69
C ALA A 194 4.95 -18.51 10.42
N GLY A 195 4.57 -17.24 10.38
CA GLY A 195 3.23 -16.79 10.04
C GLY A 195 2.80 -17.23 8.64
N MET A 196 3.68 -17.09 7.65
CA MET A 196 3.41 -17.54 6.28
C MET A 196 3.30 -19.05 6.15
N ILE A 197 4.09 -19.83 6.91
CA ILE A 197 3.96 -21.30 6.95
C ILE A 197 2.60 -21.70 7.56
N LEU A 198 2.19 -21.06 8.66
CA LEU A 198 0.87 -21.29 9.27
C LEU A 198 -0.27 -20.89 8.32
N PHE A 199 -0.11 -19.75 7.64
CA PHE A 199 -1.09 -19.31 6.65
C PHE A 199 -1.21 -20.28 5.47
N ARG A 200 -0.10 -20.85 5.00
CA ARG A 200 -0.11 -21.90 3.97
C ARG A 200 -0.97 -23.10 4.37
N ILE A 201 -0.85 -23.57 5.61
CA ILE A 201 -1.65 -24.69 6.13
C ILE A 201 -3.13 -24.31 6.15
N PHE A 202 -3.45 -23.14 6.69
CA PHE A 202 -4.83 -22.63 6.72
C PHE A 202 -5.41 -22.47 5.32
N PHE A 203 -4.66 -21.88 4.40
CA PHE A 203 -5.08 -21.64 3.02
C PHE A 203 -5.36 -22.97 2.29
N PHE A 204 -4.49 -23.97 2.46
CA PHE A 204 -4.70 -25.31 1.91
C PHE A 204 -5.97 -25.98 2.45
N LEU A 205 -6.26 -25.86 3.74
CA LEU A 205 -7.48 -26.42 4.34
C LEU A 205 -8.77 -25.76 3.82
N CYS A 206 -8.68 -24.48 3.40
CA CYS A 206 -9.83 -23.74 2.89
C CYS A 206 -10.03 -23.87 1.37
N THR A 207 -8.96 -24.05 0.60
CA THR A 207 -8.99 -23.96 -0.88
C THR A 207 -8.50 -25.23 -1.58
N GLU A 208 -7.94 -26.18 -0.85
CA GLU A 208 -7.23 -27.38 -1.36
C GLU A 208 -6.01 -27.04 -2.24
N ILE A 209 -5.63 -25.75 -2.33
CA ILE A 209 -4.49 -25.27 -3.12
C ILE A 209 -3.23 -25.21 -2.25
N GLN A 210 -2.15 -25.80 -2.75
CA GLN A 210 -0.86 -25.78 -2.07
C GLN A 210 -0.02 -24.59 -2.52
N LEU A 211 0.20 -23.63 -1.62
CA LEU A 211 1.23 -22.61 -1.82
C LEU A 211 2.63 -23.26 -1.69
N HIS A 212 3.53 -22.95 -2.62
CA HIS A 212 4.89 -23.50 -2.57
C HIS A 212 5.63 -22.98 -1.34
N ILE A 213 6.20 -23.88 -0.55
CA ILE A 213 6.85 -23.55 0.74
C ILE A 213 8.00 -22.53 0.60
N GLY A 214 8.74 -22.61 -0.50
CA GLY A 214 9.82 -21.65 -0.79
C GLY A 214 9.34 -20.22 -0.91
N TRP A 215 8.18 -19.99 -1.52
CA TRP A 215 7.57 -18.66 -1.59
C TRP A 215 7.06 -18.20 -0.22
N CYS A 216 6.52 -19.09 0.60
CA CYS A 216 6.08 -18.74 1.95
C CYS A 216 7.25 -18.27 2.83
N VAL A 217 8.41 -18.92 2.72
CA VAL A 217 9.61 -18.52 3.45
C VAL A 217 10.22 -17.23 2.90
N LEU A 218 10.14 -17.00 1.59
CA LEU A 218 10.68 -15.79 0.97
C LEU A 218 9.85 -14.54 1.28
N LEU A 219 8.53 -14.69 1.37
CA LEU A 219 7.59 -13.59 1.60
C LEU A 219 7.39 -13.25 3.08
N GLY A 220 7.69 -14.16 3.99
CA GLY A 220 7.64 -13.93 5.44
C GLY A 220 8.96 -13.43 6.00
#